data_2b47678893e72d609acab07cdd0334c9
#
_entry.id   2b47678893e72d609acab07cdd0334c9
#
_cell.length_a   1.000
_cell.length_b   1.000
_cell.length_c   1.000
_cell.angle_alpha   90.00
_cell.angle_beta   90.00
_cell.angle_gamma   90.00
#
_symmetry.space_group_name_H-M   'P 1'
#
loop_
_entity.id
_entity.type
_entity.pdbx_description
1 polymer ?
#
loop_
_entity_poly.entity_id
_entity_poly.type
_entity_poly.pdbx_seq_one_letter_code
_entity_poly.pdbx_strand_id
1 'polypeptide(L)'
;MGGLRLLALVVVTVAVVHQWAVGGGGVMGNFVFEVENKFKAGGERERTLSALKQHDARRHGRMMASIDLELGGNGHPSATGLYFTKVGLGTPTDEYYVQVDTGSDLLWVNCAGCSRCPTKSDLGIKLTLFDPSKSSTSGEIACSDNFCRTTYNNRYPSCSPGVRCEYVVTYGDGSSTSGYFVRDIIQLNQASGNLKTAPLNSSVIFGCGNRQSGDLGSSTDAAVDGILGFGQANSSLLSQLAAAGNVRKEFAHCLDVVKGGGIFAIGDVVSPKVKTTPMVPNMYVKLTQSFSSSCEIYSLYA
;
A
#
# COMPACT_ATOMS: atom_id res chain seq x y z
N MET A 1 -14.68 -17.86 53.59
CA MET A 1 -14.02 -16.94 52.61
C MET A 1 -13.22 -17.82 51.66
N GLY A 2 -13.83 -18.22 50.56
CA GLY A 2 -13.29 -19.20 49.61
C GLY A 2 -12.64 -18.52 48.46
N GLY A 3 -11.34 -18.74 48.30
CA GLY A 3 -10.59 -18.29 47.12
C GLY A 3 -10.79 -19.23 45.95
N LEU A 4 -11.39 -18.75 44.89
CA LEU A 4 -11.57 -19.44 43.63
C LEU A 4 -10.23 -19.44 42.87
N ARG A 5 -9.56 -20.60 42.81
CA ARG A 5 -8.37 -20.80 41.95
C ARG A 5 -8.85 -21.04 40.51
N LEU A 6 -8.61 -20.07 39.65
CA LEU A 6 -8.79 -20.23 38.23
C LEU A 6 -7.63 -21.11 37.69
N LEU A 7 -7.95 -22.35 37.29
CA LEU A 7 -7.04 -23.19 36.52
C LEU A 7 -7.05 -22.69 35.07
N ALA A 8 -5.94 -22.14 34.61
CA ALA A 8 -5.72 -21.86 33.20
C ALA A 8 -5.44 -23.20 32.46
N LEU A 9 -6.40 -23.65 31.69
CA LEU A 9 -6.23 -24.77 30.76
C LEU A 9 -5.39 -24.30 29.56
N VAL A 10 -4.15 -24.73 29.52
CA VAL A 10 -3.32 -24.58 28.31
C VAL A 10 -3.68 -25.74 27.39
N VAL A 11 -4.41 -25.44 26.32
CA VAL A 11 -4.67 -26.41 25.25
C VAL A 11 -3.43 -26.45 24.36
N VAL A 12 -2.65 -27.52 24.48
CA VAL A 12 -1.55 -27.82 23.56
C VAL A 12 -2.13 -28.60 22.38
N THR A 13 -2.26 -27.98 21.22
CA THR A 13 -2.58 -28.68 19.98
C THR A 13 -1.33 -29.36 19.46
N VAL A 14 -1.32 -30.67 19.55
CA VAL A 14 -0.29 -31.51 18.93
C VAL A 14 -0.62 -31.65 17.44
N ALA A 15 0.18 -31.02 16.57
CA ALA A 15 0.10 -31.26 15.14
C ALA A 15 0.74 -32.63 14.82
N VAL A 16 -0.09 -33.59 14.46
CA VAL A 16 0.39 -34.91 13.96
C VAL A 16 0.69 -34.75 12.47
N VAL A 17 1.97 -34.72 12.12
CA VAL A 17 2.42 -34.77 10.73
C VAL A 17 2.35 -36.24 10.28
N HIS A 18 1.39 -36.56 9.40
CA HIS A 18 1.35 -37.86 8.73
C HIS A 18 2.33 -37.85 7.55
N GLN A 19 3.48 -38.51 7.73
CA GLN A 19 4.35 -38.87 6.62
C GLN A 19 3.91 -40.25 6.08
N TRP A 20 3.46 -40.30 4.85
CA TRP A 20 3.24 -41.53 4.13
C TRP A 20 4.57 -42.10 3.67
N ALA A 21 5.07 -43.09 4.37
CA ALA A 21 6.18 -43.92 3.89
C ALA A 21 5.63 -45.26 3.36
N VAL A 22 5.92 -45.53 2.11
CA VAL A 22 5.65 -46.83 1.46
C VAL A 22 6.72 -47.80 1.86
N GLY A 23 6.33 -48.89 2.53
CA GLY A 23 7.04 -50.16 2.58
C GLY A 23 8.26 -50.25 3.50
N GLY A 24 8.06 -50.83 4.69
CA GLY A 24 9.11 -51.30 5.58
C GLY A 24 8.63 -51.32 7.02
N GLY A 25 8.39 -52.49 7.61
CA GLY A 25 7.94 -52.63 9.01
C GLY A 25 8.97 -52.09 9.99
N GLY A 26 8.77 -50.83 10.37
CA GLY A 26 9.50 -50.16 11.44
C GLY A 26 8.56 -49.83 12.58
N VAL A 27 8.94 -50.23 13.80
CA VAL A 27 8.24 -49.87 15.04
C VAL A 27 8.08 -48.37 15.12
N MET A 28 6.83 -47.87 15.18
CA MET A 28 6.56 -46.46 15.45
C MET A 28 6.99 -46.14 16.89
N GLY A 29 8.12 -45.49 17.03
CA GLY A 29 8.55 -44.91 18.29
C GLY A 29 7.77 -43.65 18.57
N ASN A 30 7.11 -43.57 19.72
CA ASN A 30 6.54 -42.31 20.21
C ASN A 30 7.70 -41.44 20.67
N PHE A 31 7.85 -40.28 19.98
CA PHE A 31 8.79 -39.28 20.43
C PHE A 31 8.09 -38.37 21.45
N VAL A 32 8.57 -38.40 22.69
CA VAL A 32 8.13 -37.51 23.76
C VAL A 32 9.17 -36.39 23.88
N PHE A 33 8.74 -35.17 23.67
CA PHE A 33 9.58 -34.00 23.89
C PHE A 33 9.21 -33.38 25.21
N GLU A 34 10.18 -33.13 26.05
CA GLU A 34 10.00 -32.34 27.26
C GLU A 34 9.94 -30.87 26.89
N VAL A 35 8.79 -30.20 27.18
CA VAL A 35 8.58 -28.80 26.89
C VAL A 35 8.82 -28.01 28.15
N GLU A 36 9.95 -27.33 28.23
CA GLU A 36 10.22 -26.40 29.33
C GLU A 36 9.63 -25.03 29.04
N ASN A 37 8.93 -24.49 30.04
CA ASN A 37 8.46 -23.13 29.97
C ASN A 37 9.64 -22.15 30.16
N LYS A 38 10.04 -21.46 29.09
CA LYS A 38 11.12 -20.46 29.09
C LYS A 38 10.94 -19.36 30.16
N PHE A 39 9.75 -19.25 30.73
CA PHE A 39 9.39 -18.27 31.72
C PHE A 39 9.21 -18.88 33.12
N LYS A 40 9.87 -20.03 33.41
CA LYS A 40 9.90 -20.57 34.77
C LYS A 40 10.36 -19.50 35.77
N ALA A 41 9.55 -19.31 36.76
CA ALA A 41 9.62 -18.26 37.74
C ALA A 41 10.91 -18.31 38.57
N GLY A 42 11.68 -17.28 38.44
CA GLY A 42 12.63 -16.82 39.44
C GLY A 42 12.41 -15.33 39.63
N GLY A 43 11.55 -14.95 40.60
CA GLY A 43 11.28 -13.59 40.96
C GLY A 43 9.94 -13.03 40.47
N GLU A 44 9.14 -12.57 41.39
CA GLU A 44 7.85 -11.90 41.20
C GLU A 44 7.99 -10.65 40.32
N ARG A 45 7.78 -10.79 39.05
CA ARG A 45 7.29 -9.72 38.18
C ARG A 45 6.14 -10.28 37.38
N GLU A 46 4.95 -9.83 37.76
CA GLU A 46 3.72 -10.05 36.99
C GLU A 46 3.93 -9.62 35.55
N ARG A 47 4.19 -10.59 34.69
CA ARG A 47 4.37 -10.31 33.27
C ARG A 47 2.99 -10.14 32.66
N THR A 48 2.68 -8.91 32.32
CA THR A 48 1.40 -8.55 31.71
C THR A 48 1.20 -9.28 30.38
N LEU A 49 -0.04 -9.64 30.06
CA LEU A 49 -0.45 -10.26 28.79
C LEU A 49 0.07 -9.46 27.57
N SER A 50 0.22 -8.15 27.72
CA SER A 50 0.81 -7.26 26.71
C SER A 50 2.30 -7.55 26.45
N ALA A 51 3.09 -7.86 27.47
CA ALA A 51 4.50 -8.22 27.31
C ALA A 51 4.67 -9.57 26.61
N LEU A 52 3.78 -10.53 26.90
CA LEU A 52 3.77 -11.83 26.21
C LEU A 52 3.36 -11.68 24.75
N LYS A 53 2.32 -10.90 24.45
CA LYS A 53 1.91 -10.59 23.07
C LYS A 53 3.02 -9.87 22.29
N GLN A 54 3.73 -8.94 22.92
CA GLN A 54 4.85 -8.24 22.29
C GLN A 54 6.04 -9.18 22.03
N HIS A 55 6.30 -10.14 22.91
CA HIS A 55 7.34 -11.15 22.70
C HIS A 55 6.99 -12.07 21.53
N ASP A 56 5.74 -12.52 21.42
CA ASP A 56 5.27 -13.37 20.33
C ASP A 56 5.25 -12.62 19.01
N ALA A 57 4.84 -11.35 19.01
CA ALA A 57 4.90 -10.51 17.81
C ALA A 57 6.34 -10.34 17.29
N ARG A 58 7.34 -10.20 18.18
CA ARG A 58 8.76 -10.15 17.79
C ARG A 58 9.29 -11.48 17.24
N ARG A 59 8.75 -12.58 17.68
CA ARG A 59 9.23 -13.92 17.30
C ARG A 59 8.58 -14.44 16.01
N HIS A 60 7.34 -14.05 15.73
CA HIS A 60 6.53 -14.55 14.62
C HIS A 60 6.17 -13.46 13.60
N GLY A 61 6.37 -12.20 13.94
CA GLY A 61 6.09 -11.08 13.05
C GLY A 61 7.37 -10.64 12.33
N ARG A 62 7.45 -10.82 11.02
CA ARG A 62 8.18 -9.85 10.21
C ARG A 62 7.50 -8.52 10.54
N MET A 63 8.21 -7.61 11.19
CA MET A 63 7.70 -6.26 11.38
C MET A 63 7.58 -5.64 9.99
N MET A 64 6.36 -5.67 9.44
CA MET A 64 6.06 -4.95 8.21
C MET A 64 6.11 -3.46 8.52
N ALA A 65 6.68 -2.69 7.62
CA ALA A 65 6.77 -1.24 7.78
C ALA A 65 5.37 -0.62 7.76
N SER A 66 5.22 0.46 8.48
CA SER A 66 4.11 1.39 8.38
C SER A 66 4.65 2.73 7.91
N ILE A 67 3.96 3.37 6.98
CA ILE A 67 4.40 4.60 6.31
C ILE A 67 3.29 5.62 6.43
N ASP A 68 3.61 6.81 6.90
CA ASP A 68 2.69 7.95 6.93
C ASP A 68 3.07 8.94 5.83
N LEU A 69 2.15 9.23 4.95
CA LEU A 69 2.28 10.25 3.92
C LEU A 69 1.54 11.51 4.36
N GLU A 70 2.23 12.65 4.34
CA GLU A 70 1.59 13.94 4.54
C GLU A 70 0.72 14.28 3.33
N LEU A 71 -0.52 14.71 3.59
CA LEU A 71 -1.44 15.14 2.56
C LEU A 71 -1.47 16.66 2.49
N GLY A 72 -1.39 17.19 1.28
CA GLY A 72 -1.78 18.55 0.93
C GLY A 72 -3.16 18.57 0.30
N GLY A 73 -3.63 19.73 -0.08
CA GLY A 73 -4.85 19.92 -0.86
C GLY A 73 -5.90 20.76 -0.18
N ASN A 74 -7.01 20.89 -0.88
CA ASN A 74 -8.17 21.65 -0.45
C ASN A 74 -9.33 20.67 -0.19
N GLY A 75 -9.63 20.44 1.07
CA GLY A 75 -10.68 19.51 1.50
C GLY A 75 -12.11 20.03 1.31
N HIS A 76 -12.30 21.24 0.75
CA HIS A 76 -13.62 21.83 0.62
C HIS A 76 -14.45 21.11 -0.45
N PRO A 77 -15.61 20.51 -0.10
CA PRO A 77 -16.39 19.67 -1.02
C PRO A 77 -16.93 20.42 -2.24
N SER A 78 -17.09 21.73 -2.15
CA SER A 78 -17.56 22.59 -3.25
C SER A 78 -16.43 23.18 -4.11
N ALA A 79 -15.18 22.95 -3.72
CA ALA A 79 -14.01 23.20 -4.54
C ALA A 79 -13.55 21.87 -5.18
N THR A 80 -12.25 21.67 -5.35
CA THR A 80 -11.72 20.46 -5.99
C THR A 80 -11.83 19.21 -5.14
N GLY A 81 -11.95 19.33 -3.80
CA GLY A 81 -11.99 18.17 -2.89
C GLY A 81 -10.76 17.25 -3.02
N LEU A 82 -9.65 17.78 -3.50
CA LEU A 82 -8.46 17.02 -3.87
C LEU A 82 -7.53 16.87 -2.67
N TYR A 83 -7.11 15.65 -2.41
CA TYR A 83 -6.00 15.35 -1.51
C TYR A 83 -4.84 14.75 -2.30
N PHE A 84 -3.66 15.31 -2.12
CA PHE A 84 -2.44 14.83 -2.78
C PHE A 84 -1.30 14.65 -1.77
N THR A 85 -0.34 13.84 -2.16
CA THR A 85 0.89 13.62 -1.39
C THR A 85 2.11 13.71 -2.31
N LYS A 86 3.30 13.73 -1.72
CA LYS A 86 4.56 13.61 -2.45
C LYS A 86 5.07 12.18 -2.41
N VAL A 87 5.51 11.70 -3.56
CA VAL A 87 6.27 10.46 -3.70
C VAL A 87 7.60 10.75 -4.40
N GLY A 88 8.65 10.10 -3.97
CA GLY A 88 9.93 10.13 -4.68
C GLY A 88 9.99 9.00 -5.70
N LEU A 89 10.44 9.26 -6.92
CA LEU A 89 10.64 8.23 -7.94
C LEU A 89 12.02 8.38 -8.60
N GLY A 90 12.64 7.24 -8.91
CA GLY A 90 13.90 7.19 -9.66
C GLY A 90 15.17 7.25 -8.83
N THR A 91 16.29 7.17 -9.53
CA THR A 91 17.65 7.29 -8.97
C THR A 91 18.54 8.15 -9.89
N PRO A 92 18.90 9.40 -9.52
CA PRO A 92 18.52 10.07 -8.27
C PRO A 92 17.01 10.28 -8.16
N THR A 93 16.53 10.43 -6.93
CA THR A 93 15.11 10.58 -6.64
C THR A 93 14.65 12.00 -6.93
N ASP A 94 13.61 12.15 -7.76
CA ASP A 94 12.84 13.37 -7.93
C ASP A 94 11.47 13.25 -7.23
N GLU A 95 10.91 14.38 -6.78
CA GLU A 95 9.61 14.43 -6.08
C GLU A 95 8.47 14.71 -7.06
N TYR A 96 7.36 13.96 -6.89
CA TYR A 96 6.13 14.08 -7.68
C TYR A 96 4.93 14.25 -6.76
N TYR A 97 4.05 15.17 -7.11
CA TYR A 97 2.78 15.36 -6.42
C TYR A 97 1.71 14.49 -7.07
N VAL A 98 1.14 13.57 -6.33
CA VAL A 98 0.15 12.62 -6.82
C VAL A 98 -1.14 12.70 -6.00
N GLN A 99 -2.28 12.74 -6.69
CA GLN A 99 -3.59 12.67 -6.05
C GLN A 99 -3.78 11.29 -5.43
N VAL A 100 -4.22 11.24 -4.17
CA VAL A 100 -4.61 9.99 -3.53
C VAL A 100 -6.02 9.62 -3.99
N ASP A 101 -6.15 8.43 -4.60
CA ASP A 101 -7.40 7.95 -5.18
C ASP A 101 -7.70 6.52 -4.74
N THR A 102 -8.73 6.35 -3.91
CA THR A 102 -9.21 5.02 -3.48
C THR A 102 -10.16 4.38 -4.48
N GLY A 103 -10.54 5.08 -5.54
CA GLY A 103 -11.44 4.62 -6.60
C GLY A 103 -10.74 4.04 -7.83
N SER A 104 -9.41 4.13 -7.92
CA SER A 104 -8.62 3.52 -8.99
C SER A 104 -7.43 2.74 -8.44
N ASP A 105 -6.78 1.94 -9.29
CA ASP A 105 -5.74 1.01 -8.86
C ASP A 105 -4.31 1.52 -9.11
N LEU A 106 -4.10 2.25 -10.19
CA LEU A 106 -2.77 2.48 -10.72
C LEU A 106 -2.10 3.71 -10.12
N LEU A 107 -0.83 3.57 -9.69
CA LEU A 107 0.08 4.71 -9.59
C LEU A 107 0.58 5.07 -10.99
N TRP A 108 0.43 6.33 -11.40
CA TRP A 108 1.05 6.85 -12.61
C TRP A 108 1.47 8.30 -12.42
N VAL A 109 2.48 8.72 -13.18
CA VAL A 109 2.95 10.11 -13.26
C VAL A 109 3.14 10.54 -14.71
N ASN A 110 3.04 11.83 -14.97
CA ASN A 110 3.34 12.42 -16.28
C ASN A 110 4.81 12.24 -16.61
N CYS A 111 5.10 11.75 -17.82
CA CYS A 111 6.46 11.47 -18.27
C CYS A 111 6.99 12.48 -19.28
N ALA A 112 8.30 12.53 -19.42
CA ALA A 112 8.96 13.29 -20.47
C ALA A 112 8.41 12.92 -21.85
N GLY A 113 8.16 13.93 -22.68
CA GLY A 113 7.52 13.75 -23.99
C GLY A 113 6.00 13.60 -23.94
N CYS A 114 5.38 13.81 -22.78
CA CYS A 114 3.93 13.77 -22.66
C CYS A 114 3.26 14.80 -23.55
N SER A 115 2.23 14.35 -24.27
CA SER A 115 1.32 15.23 -25.01
C SER A 115 0.10 15.57 -24.15
N ARG A 116 -0.22 16.86 -24.05
CA ARG A 116 -1.36 17.38 -23.27
C ARG A 116 -1.24 17.14 -21.76
N CYS A 117 -0.04 17.19 -21.22
CA CYS A 117 0.15 17.21 -19.78
C CYS A 117 0.07 18.62 -19.23
N PRO A 118 -0.44 18.82 -18.02
CA PRO A 118 -0.47 20.13 -17.38
C PRO A 118 0.94 20.65 -17.13
N THR A 119 1.15 21.95 -17.31
CA THR A 119 2.46 22.61 -17.12
C THR A 119 2.46 23.54 -15.92
N LYS A 120 1.28 23.81 -15.34
CA LYS A 120 1.08 24.69 -14.18
C LYS A 120 0.01 24.13 -13.28
N SER A 121 0.09 24.47 -12.01
CA SER A 121 -0.90 24.16 -11.00
C SER A 121 -1.15 25.36 -10.11
N ASP A 122 -2.41 25.65 -9.83
CA ASP A 122 -2.80 26.72 -8.89
C ASP A 122 -2.74 26.25 -7.42
N LEU A 123 -2.37 24.98 -7.17
CA LEU A 123 -2.11 24.45 -5.83
C LEU A 123 -0.81 24.97 -5.21
N GLY A 124 -0.05 25.81 -5.92
CA GLY A 124 1.25 26.31 -5.46
C GLY A 124 2.38 25.27 -5.53
N ILE A 125 2.15 24.17 -6.23
CA ILE A 125 3.14 23.12 -6.45
C ILE A 125 3.83 23.27 -7.81
N LYS A 126 5.09 22.81 -7.89
CA LYS A 126 5.83 22.74 -9.16
C LYS A 126 5.59 21.37 -9.78
N LEU A 127 5.00 21.33 -10.96
CA LEU A 127 4.84 20.11 -11.73
C LEU A 127 6.17 19.63 -12.33
N THR A 128 6.36 18.33 -12.34
CA THR A 128 7.60 17.66 -12.80
C THR A 128 7.25 16.49 -13.73
N LEU A 129 7.97 16.35 -14.83
CA LEU A 129 7.83 15.19 -15.72
C LEU A 129 8.88 14.12 -15.36
N PHE A 130 8.44 12.90 -15.15
CA PHE A 130 9.33 11.77 -14.95
C PHE A 130 10.06 11.41 -16.25
N ASP A 131 11.37 11.35 -16.20
CA ASP A 131 12.19 10.97 -17.35
C ASP A 131 12.91 9.65 -17.08
N PRO A 132 12.42 8.52 -17.61
CA PRO A 132 13.05 7.22 -17.40
C PRO A 132 14.53 7.18 -17.78
N SER A 133 14.94 8.00 -18.76
CA SER A 133 16.34 8.02 -19.23
C SER A 133 17.30 8.65 -18.23
N LYS A 134 16.79 9.45 -17.27
CA LYS A 134 17.57 10.09 -16.21
C LYS A 134 17.67 9.27 -14.95
N SER A 135 16.90 8.20 -14.81
CA SER A 135 16.98 7.30 -13.67
C SER A 135 17.81 6.07 -13.98
N SER A 136 18.87 5.86 -13.19
CA SER A 136 19.77 4.71 -13.35
C SER A 136 19.13 3.37 -12.98
N THR A 137 17.98 3.39 -12.31
CA THR A 137 17.23 2.19 -11.87
C THR A 137 15.96 1.94 -12.66
N SER A 138 15.64 2.83 -13.61
CA SER A 138 14.47 2.74 -14.46
C SER A 138 14.57 1.60 -15.47
N GLY A 139 13.45 0.91 -15.70
CA GLY A 139 13.32 -0.12 -16.73
C GLY A 139 11.91 -0.20 -17.28
N GLU A 140 11.78 -0.21 -18.60
CA GLU A 140 10.48 -0.41 -19.26
C GLU A 140 9.95 -1.84 -19.05
N ILE A 141 8.67 -1.99 -18.88
CA ILE A 141 8.01 -3.29 -18.75
C ILE A 141 7.59 -3.82 -20.10
N ALA A 142 8.12 -4.97 -20.48
CA ALA A 142 7.70 -5.64 -21.71
C ALA A 142 6.30 -6.26 -21.56
N CYS A 143 5.57 -6.40 -22.67
CA CYS A 143 4.26 -7.06 -22.66
C CYS A 143 4.33 -8.53 -22.21
N SER A 144 5.50 -9.17 -22.37
CA SER A 144 5.76 -10.54 -21.92
C SER A 144 6.11 -10.66 -20.42
N ASP A 145 6.32 -9.52 -19.73
CA ASP A 145 6.59 -9.51 -18.28
C ASP A 145 5.40 -10.08 -17.49
N ASN A 146 5.70 -10.75 -16.38
CA ASN A 146 4.67 -11.35 -15.54
C ASN A 146 3.68 -10.30 -14.99
N PHE A 147 4.16 -9.10 -14.69
CA PHE A 147 3.30 -7.99 -14.25
C PHE A 147 2.26 -7.65 -15.34
N CYS A 148 2.69 -7.48 -16.58
CA CYS A 148 1.79 -7.18 -17.69
C CYS A 148 0.77 -8.31 -17.92
N ARG A 149 1.23 -9.56 -17.90
CA ARG A 149 0.34 -10.71 -18.07
C ARG A 149 -0.70 -10.81 -16.98
N THR A 150 -0.33 -10.59 -15.72
CA THR A 150 -1.26 -10.65 -14.59
C THR A 150 -2.23 -9.46 -14.58
N THR A 151 -1.75 -8.25 -14.90
CA THR A 151 -2.58 -7.05 -15.01
C THR A 151 -3.69 -7.22 -16.06
N TYR A 152 -3.38 -7.87 -17.17
CA TYR A 152 -4.34 -8.09 -18.27
C TYR A 152 -4.91 -9.51 -18.33
N ASN A 153 -4.77 -10.32 -17.26
CA ASN A 153 -5.26 -11.70 -17.20
C ASN A 153 -4.83 -12.55 -18.42
N ASN A 154 -3.56 -12.41 -18.84
CA ASN A 154 -2.98 -13.02 -20.03
C ASN A 154 -3.67 -12.63 -21.37
N ARG A 155 -4.40 -11.53 -21.41
CA ARG A 155 -5.16 -11.06 -22.58
C ARG A 155 -4.56 -9.78 -23.19
N TYR A 156 -3.27 -9.52 -22.97
CA TYR A 156 -2.62 -8.36 -23.60
C TYR A 156 -2.60 -8.53 -25.12
N PRO A 157 -3.16 -7.57 -25.88
CA PRO A 157 -3.28 -7.72 -27.33
C PRO A 157 -1.91 -7.62 -27.98
N SER A 158 -1.65 -8.51 -28.96
CA SER A 158 -0.49 -8.43 -29.87
C SER A 158 0.88 -8.34 -29.19
N CYS A 159 1.12 -9.10 -28.11
CA CYS A 159 2.41 -9.15 -27.46
C CYS A 159 3.45 -9.86 -28.34
N SER A 160 4.47 -9.14 -28.78
CA SER A 160 5.63 -9.65 -29.51
C SER A 160 6.93 -9.10 -28.91
N PRO A 161 8.09 -9.68 -29.22
CA PRO A 161 9.37 -9.17 -28.72
C PRO A 161 9.55 -7.68 -29.03
N GLY A 162 9.95 -6.90 -28.01
CA GLY A 162 10.13 -5.45 -28.12
C GLY A 162 8.87 -4.61 -27.89
N VAL A 163 7.69 -5.21 -27.75
CA VAL A 163 6.47 -4.47 -27.39
C VAL A 163 6.43 -4.20 -25.88
N ARG A 164 6.23 -2.93 -25.54
CA ARG A 164 6.07 -2.47 -24.14
C ARG A 164 4.68 -2.83 -23.62
N CYS A 165 4.58 -2.97 -22.29
CA CYS A 165 3.30 -3.05 -21.61
C CYS A 165 2.70 -1.64 -21.52
N GLU A 166 1.66 -1.38 -22.28
CA GLU A 166 0.95 -0.09 -22.29
C GLU A 166 -0.30 -0.16 -21.40
N TYR A 167 -0.80 0.99 -20.98
CA TYR A 167 -2.04 1.12 -20.24
C TYR A 167 -2.90 2.26 -20.76
N VAL A 168 -4.20 2.13 -20.53
CA VAL A 168 -5.19 3.19 -20.66
C VAL A 168 -6.12 3.11 -19.46
N VAL A 169 -6.30 4.23 -18.75
CA VAL A 169 -7.28 4.36 -17.65
C VAL A 169 -8.22 5.51 -17.99
N THR A 170 -9.52 5.24 -17.89
CA THR A 170 -10.57 6.26 -18.04
C THR A 170 -11.27 6.42 -16.68
N TYR A 171 -11.39 7.65 -16.22
CA TYR A 171 -12.00 8.00 -14.95
C TYR A 171 -13.50 8.30 -15.08
N GLY A 172 -14.18 8.40 -13.95
CA GLY A 172 -15.64 8.59 -13.92
C GLY A 172 -16.11 9.94 -14.47
N ASP A 173 -15.25 10.93 -14.52
CA ASP A 173 -15.47 12.26 -15.12
C ASP A 173 -15.25 12.29 -16.65
N GLY A 174 -14.85 11.15 -17.25
CA GLY A 174 -14.53 11.03 -18.66
C GLY A 174 -13.09 11.41 -19.02
N SER A 175 -12.30 11.90 -18.08
CA SER A 175 -10.87 12.13 -18.30
C SER A 175 -10.11 10.79 -18.45
N SER A 176 -8.96 10.81 -19.10
CA SER A 176 -8.17 9.59 -19.27
C SER A 176 -6.68 9.87 -19.30
N THR A 177 -5.93 8.84 -18.88
CA THR A 177 -4.48 8.77 -19.00
C THR A 177 -4.09 7.55 -19.81
N SER A 178 -3.07 7.66 -20.62
CA SER A 178 -2.47 6.53 -21.31
C SER A 178 -0.95 6.65 -21.36
N GLY A 179 -0.30 5.49 -21.45
CA GLY A 179 1.14 5.41 -21.45
C GLY A 179 1.63 3.98 -21.37
N TYR A 180 2.78 3.79 -20.78
CA TYR A 180 3.39 2.47 -20.63
C TYR A 180 3.91 2.28 -19.20
N PHE A 181 4.11 1.04 -18.81
CA PHE A 181 4.62 0.73 -17.49
C PHE A 181 6.15 0.79 -17.43
N VAL A 182 6.64 1.36 -16.35
CA VAL A 182 8.06 1.37 -15.97
C VAL A 182 8.24 0.82 -14.58
N ARG A 183 9.38 0.17 -14.33
CA ARG A 183 9.84 -0.23 -13.00
C ARG A 183 10.89 0.77 -12.55
N ASP A 184 10.77 1.27 -11.32
CA ASP A 184 11.80 2.09 -10.71
C ASP A 184 11.72 2.02 -9.19
N ILE A 185 12.63 2.72 -8.51
CA ILE A 185 12.61 2.86 -7.05
C ILE A 185 11.59 3.93 -6.68
N ILE A 186 10.66 3.58 -5.79
CA ILE A 186 9.82 4.55 -5.08
C ILE A 186 10.42 4.83 -3.71
N GLN A 187 10.43 6.10 -3.33
CA GLN A 187 10.76 6.57 -2.00
C GLN A 187 9.51 7.18 -1.37
N LEU A 188 9.10 6.61 -0.25
CA LEU A 188 7.98 7.09 0.56
C LEU A 188 8.54 7.59 1.89
N ASN A 189 8.39 8.88 2.15
CA ASN A 189 8.92 9.52 3.33
C ASN A 189 7.92 9.45 4.49
N GLN A 190 8.47 9.37 5.70
CA GLN A 190 7.67 9.43 6.92
C GLN A 190 7.21 10.85 7.20
N ALA A 191 5.89 11.05 7.41
CA ALA A 191 5.32 12.36 7.70
C ALA A 191 5.38 12.73 9.18
N SER A 192 5.05 11.80 10.06
CA SER A 192 4.72 12.11 11.46
C SER A 192 5.90 12.06 12.42
N GLY A 193 7.01 11.43 12.07
CA GLY A 193 8.16 11.27 12.96
C GLY A 193 7.84 10.55 14.28
N ASN A 194 6.75 9.78 14.33
CA ASN A 194 6.24 9.13 15.54
C ASN A 194 7.05 7.90 15.98
N LEU A 195 8.15 7.59 15.31
CA LEU A 195 9.05 6.43 15.53
C LEU A 195 8.38 5.05 15.31
N LYS A 196 7.12 5.01 14.91
CA LYS A 196 6.39 3.78 14.56
C LYS A 196 6.36 3.52 13.07
N THR A 197 6.57 4.57 12.29
CA THR A 197 6.65 4.54 10.84
C THR A 197 8.08 4.89 10.41
N ALA A 198 8.49 4.45 9.23
CA ALA A 198 9.82 4.66 8.70
C ALA A 198 9.76 4.98 7.21
N PRO A 199 10.69 5.77 6.66
CA PRO A 199 10.85 5.91 5.23
C PRO A 199 11.02 4.54 4.56
N LEU A 200 10.44 4.36 3.39
CA LEU A 200 10.53 3.13 2.62
C LEU A 200 11.06 3.42 1.23
N ASN A 201 12.05 2.64 0.81
CA ASN A 201 12.51 2.56 -0.57
C ASN A 201 12.20 1.15 -1.09
N SER A 202 11.48 1.06 -2.20
CA SER A 202 11.12 -0.22 -2.81
C SER A 202 11.10 -0.12 -4.33
N SER A 203 11.36 -1.25 -5.01
CA SER A 203 11.15 -1.32 -6.45
C SER A 203 9.67 -1.57 -6.74
N VAL A 204 9.07 -0.70 -7.54
CA VAL A 204 7.66 -0.78 -7.93
C VAL A 204 7.48 -0.57 -9.42
N ILE A 205 6.34 -0.98 -9.95
CA ILE A 205 5.93 -0.73 -11.33
C ILE A 205 4.80 0.28 -11.31
N PHE A 206 4.93 1.33 -12.13
CA PHE A 206 3.94 2.39 -12.24
C PHE A 206 3.77 2.83 -13.70
N GLY A 207 2.72 3.59 -13.96
CA GLY A 207 2.44 4.12 -15.30
C GLY A 207 3.25 5.37 -15.59
N CYS A 208 3.96 5.36 -16.71
CA CYS A 208 4.60 6.52 -17.34
C CYS A 208 3.60 7.14 -18.32
N GLY A 209 2.85 8.16 -17.88
CA GLY A 209 1.79 8.81 -18.65
C GLY A 209 2.36 9.68 -19.77
N ASN A 210 2.09 9.31 -20.99
CA ASN A 210 2.59 10.04 -22.16
C ASN A 210 1.48 10.81 -22.91
N ARG A 211 0.22 10.63 -22.52
CA ARG A 211 -0.93 11.35 -23.06
C ARG A 211 -2.04 11.46 -22.03
N GLN A 212 -2.53 12.68 -21.83
CA GLN A 212 -3.66 12.99 -20.97
C GLN A 212 -4.85 13.52 -21.79
N SER A 213 -6.08 13.35 -21.29
CA SER A 213 -7.28 13.93 -21.87
C SER A 213 -8.25 14.40 -20.77
N GLY A 214 -9.20 15.26 -21.16
CA GLY A 214 -10.12 15.87 -20.20
C GLY A 214 -9.37 16.75 -19.20
N ASP A 215 -9.85 16.79 -17.97
CA ASP A 215 -9.31 17.66 -16.91
C ASP A 215 -7.88 17.28 -16.52
N LEU A 216 -7.48 16.02 -16.69
CA LEU A 216 -6.10 15.60 -16.46
C LEU A 216 -5.08 16.26 -17.40
N GLY A 217 -5.52 16.75 -18.56
CA GLY A 217 -4.69 17.47 -19.51
C GLY A 217 -4.69 18.98 -19.34
N SER A 218 -5.46 19.49 -18.39
CA SER A 218 -5.65 20.92 -18.18
C SER A 218 -4.73 21.45 -17.08
N SER A 219 -4.17 22.64 -17.29
CA SER A 219 -3.50 23.40 -16.22
C SER A 219 -4.57 24.12 -15.40
N THR A 220 -5.08 23.44 -14.38
CA THR A 220 -6.17 23.93 -13.53
C THR A 220 -5.72 24.06 -12.07
N ASP A 221 -6.62 24.52 -11.23
CA ASP A 221 -6.50 24.57 -9.77
C ASP A 221 -6.29 23.17 -9.11
N ALA A 222 -6.57 22.10 -9.86
CA ALA A 222 -6.42 20.72 -9.42
C ALA A 222 -5.24 19.94 -10.06
N ALA A 223 -4.43 20.59 -10.90
CA ALA A 223 -3.37 19.90 -11.64
C ALA A 223 -2.27 19.38 -10.69
N VAL A 224 -1.96 18.10 -10.82
CA VAL A 224 -0.88 17.38 -10.13
C VAL A 224 -0.06 16.56 -11.14
N ASP A 225 1.06 15.98 -10.70
CA ASP A 225 1.93 15.19 -11.58
C ASP A 225 1.31 13.85 -11.98
N GLY A 226 0.39 13.32 -11.18
CA GLY A 226 -0.23 12.02 -11.44
C GLY A 226 -1.26 11.61 -10.40
N ILE A 227 -1.63 10.34 -10.40
CA ILE A 227 -2.59 9.76 -9.47
C ILE A 227 -1.98 8.52 -8.80
N LEU A 228 -2.22 8.38 -7.52
CA LEU A 228 -1.84 7.25 -6.67
C LEU A 228 -3.09 6.45 -6.31
N GLY A 229 -3.36 5.38 -7.07
CA GLY A 229 -4.49 4.50 -6.87
C GLY A 229 -4.27 3.50 -5.73
N PHE A 230 -5.31 3.34 -4.88
CA PHE A 230 -5.31 2.43 -3.74
C PHE A 230 -6.35 1.30 -3.85
N GLY A 231 -6.79 0.98 -5.07
CA GLY A 231 -7.69 -0.12 -5.34
C GLY A 231 -7.04 -1.50 -5.09
N GLN A 232 -7.84 -2.55 -5.30
CA GLN A 232 -7.47 -3.93 -4.93
C GLN A 232 -6.62 -4.67 -5.96
N ALA A 233 -6.48 -4.14 -7.19
CA ALA A 233 -5.75 -4.81 -8.25
C ALA A 233 -4.29 -5.09 -7.86
N ASN A 234 -3.73 -6.18 -8.38
CA ASN A 234 -2.33 -6.55 -8.13
C ASN A 234 -1.34 -5.50 -8.65
N SER A 235 -1.77 -4.64 -9.57
CA SER A 235 -0.99 -3.52 -10.11
C SER A 235 -0.95 -2.30 -9.18
N SER A 236 -1.80 -2.22 -8.15
CA SER A 236 -1.78 -1.10 -7.22
C SER A 236 -0.48 -1.05 -6.41
N LEU A 237 -0.05 0.17 -6.03
CA LEU A 237 1.14 0.35 -5.19
C LEU A 237 1.04 -0.47 -3.90
N LEU A 238 -0.11 -0.42 -3.23
CA LEU A 238 -0.34 -1.16 -1.99
C LEU A 238 -0.15 -2.66 -2.18
N SER A 239 -0.71 -3.24 -3.26
CA SER A 239 -0.57 -4.66 -3.57
C SER A 239 0.88 -5.05 -3.87
N GLN A 240 1.62 -4.21 -4.59
CA GLN A 240 3.03 -4.45 -4.89
C GLN A 240 3.90 -4.40 -3.63
N LEU A 241 3.70 -3.40 -2.77
CA LEU A 241 4.44 -3.27 -1.51
C LEU A 241 4.12 -4.42 -0.54
N ALA A 242 2.87 -4.87 -0.50
CA ALA A 242 2.46 -6.01 0.32
C ALA A 242 3.04 -7.32 -0.22
N ALA A 243 3.02 -7.54 -1.53
CA ALA A 243 3.63 -8.71 -2.16
C ALA A 243 5.16 -8.78 -1.95
N ALA A 244 5.82 -7.62 -1.89
CA ALA A 244 7.23 -7.52 -1.53
C ALA A 244 7.50 -7.75 -0.03
N GLY A 245 6.46 -7.86 0.80
CA GLY A 245 6.55 -8.04 2.24
C GLY A 245 7.01 -6.78 2.98
N ASN A 246 6.85 -5.61 2.38
CA ASN A 246 7.22 -4.33 2.96
C ASN A 246 6.16 -3.82 3.93
N VAL A 247 4.87 -3.96 3.59
CA VAL A 247 3.74 -3.45 4.37
C VAL A 247 2.63 -4.51 4.43
N ARG A 248 1.69 -4.36 5.35
CA ARG A 248 0.41 -5.06 5.27
C ARG A 248 -0.44 -4.46 4.16
N LYS A 249 -1.33 -5.27 3.55
CA LYS A 249 -2.26 -4.80 2.52
C LYS A 249 -3.45 -4.08 3.15
N GLU A 250 -3.17 -2.97 3.81
CA GLU A 250 -4.13 -2.10 4.46
C GLU A 250 -3.65 -0.66 4.40
N PHE A 251 -4.56 0.27 4.43
CA PHE A 251 -4.26 1.69 4.54
C PHE A 251 -5.26 2.39 5.46
N ALA A 252 -4.87 3.54 5.97
CA ALA A 252 -5.73 4.39 6.77
C ALA A 252 -5.55 5.85 6.36
N HIS A 253 -6.56 6.67 6.58
CA HIS A 253 -6.45 8.10 6.34
C HIS A 253 -7.08 8.91 7.47
N CYS A 254 -6.52 10.09 7.66
CA CYS A 254 -7.03 11.13 8.54
C CYS A 254 -7.03 12.42 7.73
N LEU A 255 -8.22 12.90 7.36
CA LEU A 255 -8.39 14.04 6.47
C LEU A 255 -8.90 15.25 7.23
N ASP A 256 -8.28 16.41 7.01
CA ASP A 256 -8.81 17.70 7.48
C ASP A 256 -9.71 18.29 6.40
N VAL A 257 -11.01 18.16 6.61
CA VAL A 257 -12.02 18.66 5.66
C VAL A 257 -12.24 20.18 5.74
N VAL A 258 -11.67 20.84 6.73
CA VAL A 258 -11.82 22.30 6.93
C VAL A 258 -10.66 23.07 6.30
N LYS A 259 -9.44 22.63 6.58
CA LYS A 259 -8.23 23.31 6.10
C LYS A 259 -7.62 22.63 4.88
N GLY A 260 -8.05 21.42 4.58
CA GLY A 260 -7.37 20.52 3.65
C GLY A 260 -6.15 19.85 4.26
N GLY A 261 -5.61 18.85 3.58
CA GLY A 261 -4.48 18.08 4.07
C GLY A 261 -4.85 16.95 5.02
N GLY A 262 -3.87 16.44 5.75
CA GLY A 262 -4.03 15.31 6.65
C GLY A 262 -2.89 14.31 6.58
N ILE A 263 -3.18 13.06 6.89
CA ILE A 263 -2.23 11.95 6.81
C ILE A 263 -2.88 10.76 6.10
N PHE A 264 -2.14 10.12 5.22
CA PHE A 264 -2.48 8.84 4.62
C PHE A 264 -1.43 7.81 5.04
N ALA A 265 -1.84 6.78 5.74
CA ALA A 265 -0.95 5.73 6.24
C ALA A 265 -1.08 4.45 5.42
N ILE A 266 0.04 3.84 5.07
CA ILE A 266 0.13 2.57 4.35
C ILE A 266 0.68 1.52 5.30
N GLY A 267 -0.01 0.38 5.40
CA GLY A 267 0.32 -0.69 6.33
C GLY A 267 -0.34 -0.54 7.69
N ASP A 268 0.19 -1.23 8.69
CA ASP A 268 -0.42 -1.35 10.01
C ASP A 268 -0.41 -0.03 10.79
N VAL A 269 -1.59 0.49 11.13
CA VAL A 269 -1.73 1.68 11.97
C VAL A 269 -2.18 1.27 13.36
N VAL A 270 -1.24 1.23 14.29
CA VAL A 270 -1.51 0.87 15.68
C VAL A 270 -1.96 2.11 16.46
N SER A 271 -3.24 2.40 16.46
CA SER A 271 -3.84 3.43 17.30
C SER A 271 -5.17 2.96 17.87
N PRO A 272 -5.44 3.19 19.16
CA PRO A 272 -6.72 2.80 19.78
C PRO A 272 -7.93 3.56 19.23
N LYS A 273 -7.72 4.63 18.47
CA LYS A 273 -8.77 5.44 17.84
C LYS A 273 -9.06 5.02 16.39
N VAL A 274 -8.25 4.12 15.83
CA VAL A 274 -8.46 3.63 14.47
C VAL A 274 -9.68 2.71 14.45
N LYS A 275 -10.66 3.07 13.64
CA LYS A 275 -11.77 2.19 13.28
C LYS A 275 -11.41 1.48 11.97
N THR A 276 -11.62 0.18 11.93
CA THR A 276 -11.30 -0.63 10.77
C THR A 276 -12.57 -1.15 10.12
N THR A 277 -12.58 -1.19 8.79
CA THR A 277 -13.63 -1.81 8.00
C THR A 277 -13.01 -2.63 6.88
N PRO A 278 -13.53 -3.82 6.55
CA PRO A 278 -13.08 -4.56 5.40
C PRO A 278 -13.47 -3.82 4.11
N MET A 279 -12.58 -3.85 3.11
CA MET A 279 -12.95 -3.40 1.77
C MET A 279 -13.99 -4.40 1.21
N VAL A 280 -15.16 -3.89 0.87
CA VAL A 280 -16.20 -4.71 0.24
C VAL A 280 -15.81 -4.93 -1.23
N PRO A 281 -15.67 -6.18 -1.69
CA PRO A 281 -15.36 -6.46 -3.09
C PRO A 281 -16.61 -6.23 -3.95
N ASN A 282 -16.97 -4.97 -4.18
CA ASN A 282 -18.08 -4.61 -5.03
C ASN A 282 -17.64 -3.57 -6.06
N MET A 283 -17.62 -3.96 -7.33
CA MET A 283 -17.25 -3.10 -8.46
C MET A 283 -18.22 -1.91 -8.68
N TYR A 284 -19.33 -1.84 -7.95
CA TYR A 284 -20.37 -0.84 -8.16
C TYR A 284 -20.60 0.12 -6.99
N VAL A 285 -19.89 -0.05 -5.87
CA VAL A 285 -20.00 0.89 -4.74
C VAL A 285 -18.90 1.94 -4.85
N LYS A 286 -19.24 3.11 -5.40
CA LYS A 286 -18.49 4.33 -5.11
C LYS A 286 -18.61 4.57 -3.60
N LEU A 287 -17.49 4.55 -2.89
CA LEU A 287 -17.43 4.97 -1.50
C LEU A 287 -17.67 6.50 -1.44
N THR A 288 -18.92 6.91 -1.49
CA THR A 288 -19.33 8.23 -1.06
C THR A 288 -19.42 8.20 0.47
N GLN A 289 -18.32 8.37 1.15
CA GLN A 289 -18.33 8.58 2.60
C GLN A 289 -18.48 10.07 2.87
N SER A 290 -19.52 10.41 3.63
CA SER A 290 -19.61 11.72 4.28
C SER A 290 -18.60 11.74 5.42
N PHE A 291 -17.55 12.52 5.29
CA PHE A 291 -16.56 12.72 6.34
C PHE A 291 -17.12 13.71 7.38
N SER A 292 -17.16 13.31 8.64
CA SER A 292 -17.39 14.24 9.74
C SER A 292 -16.10 15.01 10.05
N SER A 293 -16.21 16.19 10.62
CA SER A 293 -15.10 17.11 10.93
C SER A 293 -14.11 16.64 11.99
N SER A 294 -14.16 15.37 12.39
CA SER A 294 -13.22 14.73 13.29
C SER A 294 -12.31 13.81 12.50
N CYS A 295 -11.02 13.82 12.84
CA CYS A 295 -10.03 12.91 12.30
C CYS A 295 -10.42 11.46 12.65
N GLU A 296 -11.20 10.84 11.79
CA GLU A 296 -11.54 9.42 11.90
C GLU A 296 -10.58 8.63 11.02
N ILE A 297 -9.81 7.75 11.65
CA ILE A 297 -8.86 6.89 10.94
C ILE A 297 -9.62 5.62 10.57
N TYR A 298 -9.79 5.38 9.27
CA TYR A 298 -10.34 4.14 8.75
C TYR A 298 -9.19 3.29 8.22
N SER A 299 -9.03 2.08 8.72
CA SER A 299 -8.18 1.07 8.11
C SER A 299 -9.04 0.19 7.23
N LEU A 300 -8.67 0.06 5.96
CA LEU A 300 -9.35 -0.78 5.00
C LEU A 300 -8.51 -2.03 4.76
N TYR A 301 -9.08 -3.20 5.02
CA TYR A 301 -8.47 -4.50 4.72
C TYR A 301 -8.89 -4.95 3.32
N ALA A 302 -7.95 -5.43 2.54
CA ALA A 302 -8.18 -6.02 1.23
C ALA A 302 -8.20 -7.56 1.29
#